data_252d366be495d43e5dd81b5bd2aa4625
#
_entry.id   252d366be495d43e5dd81b5bd2aa4625
#
_cell.length_a   1.000
_cell.length_b   1.000
_cell.length_c   1.000
_cell.angle_alpha   90.00
_cell.angle_beta   90.00
_cell.angle_gamma   90.00
#
_symmetry.space_group_name_H-M   'P 1'
#
loop_
_entity.id
_entity.type
_entity.pdbx_description
1 polymer ?
#
loop_
_entity_poly.entity_id
_entity_poly.type
_entity_poly.pdbx_seq_one_letter_code
_entity_poly.pdbx_strand_id
1 'polypeptide(L)'
;MKKLLLTLSCLAFVQLVLAQKLDKMHWFNEPEKWDIKNNALSMFVTPQTDYWRISHYGFTVDDAPFYYGTYGGEFEVKVKITGNYKARFDQMGLMLRIDQQNYIKAGIEFVDGKYNLSTVVTHKTSDWSVIKLEKPAPFVWIKAVRRLDAVEVFYSFDDKEYTMMRNAYLQDNTPVMVGMMAASPDGKGFDAQFEHFSVKHLPDARRLKWLEDNADQ
;
A
#
# COMPACT_ATOMS: atom_id res chain seq x y z
N MET A 1 1.76 -62.28 2.98
CA MET A 1 2.09 -60.92 3.47
C MET A 1 1.93 -59.94 2.31
N LYS A 2 0.81 -59.23 2.22
CA LYS A 2 0.54 -58.23 1.18
C LYS A 2 0.97 -56.87 1.73
N LYS A 3 1.97 -56.24 1.08
CA LYS A 3 2.38 -54.85 1.40
C LYS A 3 1.39 -53.89 0.73
N LEU A 4 0.67 -53.15 1.55
CA LEU A 4 -0.21 -52.04 1.14
C LEU A 4 0.67 -50.81 0.92
N LEU A 5 0.84 -50.38 -0.33
CA LEU A 5 1.45 -49.07 -0.64
C LEU A 5 0.40 -48.00 -0.46
N LEU A 6 0.57 -47.16 0.55
CA LEU A 6 -0.18 -45.91 0.71
C LEU A 6 0.48 -44.87 -0.20
N THR A 7 -0.16 -44.52 -1.30
CA THR A 7 0.19 -43.35 -2.12
C THR A 7 -0.39 -42.12 -1.47
N LEU A 8 0.48 -41.30 -0.85
CA LEU A 8 0.13 -39.95 -0.35
C LEU A 8 -0.05 -39.03 -1.55
N SER A 9 -1.29 -38.72 -1.92
CA SER A 9 -1.62 -37.68 -2.92
C SER A 9 -1.46 -36.32 -2.29
N CYS A 10 -0.36 -35.62 -2.57
CA CYS A 10 -0.21 -34.20 -2.24
C CYS A 10 -1.12 -33.38 -3.16
N LEU A 11 -2.30 -33.02 -2.70
CA LEU A 11 -3.14 -32.00 -3.32
C LEU A 11 -2.48 -30.62 -3.09
N ALA A 12 -1.75 -30.14 -4.10
CA ALA A 12 -1.30 -28.76 -4.14
C ALA A 12 -2.54 -27.87 -4.34
N PHE A 13 -2.98 -27.19 -3.28
CA PHE A 13 -3.96 -26.11 -3.37
C PHE A 13 -3.32 -24.93 -4.12
N VAL A 14 -3.54 -24.85 -5.42
CA VAL A 14 -3.27 -23.63 -6.18
C VAL A 14 -4.30 -22.60 -5.73
N GLN A 15 -3.93 -21.71 -4.81
CA GLN A 15 -4.74 -20.54 -4.50
C GLN A 15 -4.74 -19.63 -5.73
N LEU A 16 -5.83 -19.64 -6.47
CA LEU A 16 -6.07 -18.63 -7.52
C LEU A 16 -6.16 -17.27 -6.83
N VAL A 17 -5.12 -16.48 -6.92
CA VAL A 17 -5.17 -15.05 -6.55
C VAL A 17 -5.97 -14.37 -7.67
N LEU A 18 -7.27 -14.21 -7.47
CA LEU A 18 -8.08 -13.37 -8.34
C LEU A 18 -7.59 -11.93 -8.17
N ALA A 19 -7.08 -11.35 -9.25
CA ALA A 19 -6.73 -9.93 -9.26
C ALA A 19 -7.94 -9.10 -8.80
N GLN A 20 -7.72 -8.20 -7.84
CA GLN A 20 -8.76 -7.29 -7.36
C GLN A 20 -9.33 -6.51 -8.55
N LYS A 21 -10.65 -6.55 -8.75
CA LYS A 21 -11.30 -5.72 -9.76
C LYS A 21 -11.36 -4.28 -9.27
N LEU A 22 -10.70 -3.40 -9.98
CA LEU A 22 -10.64 -1.97 -9.62
C LEU A 22 -12.00 -1.28 -9.77
N ASP A 23 -12.90 -1.76 -10.63
CA ASP A 23 -14.25 -1.22 -10.86
C ASP A 23 -15.18 -1.19 -9.62
N LYS A 24 -14.77 -1.86 -8.52
CA LYS A 24 -15.50 -1.89 -7.24
C LYS A 24 -14.90 -0.98 -6.17
N MET A 25 -13.88 -0.23 -6.52
CA MET A 25 -13.23 0.72 -5.61
C MET A 25 -13.86 2.11 -5.74
N HIS A 26 -13.55 3.01 -4.82
CA HIS A 26 -14.14 4.34 -4.71
C HIS A 26 -13.07 5.41 -4.62
N TRP A 27 -13.40 6.62 -5.04
CA TRP A 27 -12.56 7.78 -4.85
C TRP A 27 -12.82 8.47 -3.50
N PHE A 28 -11.74 8.85 -2.87
CA PHE A 28 -11.67 9.94 -1.92
C PHE A 28 -10.83 11.03 -2.59
N ASN A 29 -11.40 12.22 -2.81
CA ASN A 29 -10.82 13.28 -3.64
C ASN A 29 -10.53 12.84 -5.08
N GLU A 30 -11.58 12.59 -5.86
CA GLU A 30 -11.49 12.16 -7.26
C GLU A 30 -10.73 13.18 -8.12
N PRO A 31 -9.68 12.79 -8.89
CA PRO A 31 -9.00 13.70 -9.80
C PRO A 31 -9.83 13.96 -11.06
N GLU A 32 -9.63 15.10 -11.72
CA GLU A 32 -10.35 15.46 -12.94
C GLU A 32 -10.12 14.49 -14.12
N LYS A 33 -8.94 13.87 -14.19
CA LYS A 33 -8.53 13.00 -15.28
C LYS A 33 -7.99 11.68 -14.75
N TRP A 34 -8.71 10.62 -15.04
CA TRP A 34 -8.29 9.25 -14.72
C TRP A 34 -8.97 8.25 -15.65
N ASP A 35 -8.40 7.05 -15.73
CA ASP A 35 -8.93 5.95 -16.53
C ASP A 35 -8.49 4.60 -15.94
N ILE A 36 -9.32 3.58 -16.11
CA ILE A 36 -8.99 2.19 -15.78
C ILE A 36 -9.02 1.37 -17.05
N LYS A 37 -7.86 0.87 -17.45
CA LYS A 37 -7.70 -0.05 -18.59
C LYS A 37 -6.91 -1.28 -18.18
N ASN A 38 -7.36 -2.47 -18.56
CA ASN A 38 -6.69 -3.74 -18.29
C ASN A 38 -6.33 -3.91 -16.79
N ASN A 39 -7.22 -3.49 -15.89
CA ASN A 39 -7.01 -3.49 -14.45
C ASN A 39 -5.79 -2.66 -13.98
N ALA A 40 -5.42 -1.64 -14.71
CA ALA A 40 -4.45 -0.61 -14.36
C ALA A 40 -5.17 0.74 -14.22
N LEU A 41 -4.85 1.49 -13.17
CA LEU A 41 -5.34 2.84 -12.95
C LEU A 41 -4.28 3.84 -13.45
N SER A 42 -4.70 4.76 -14.30
CA SER A 42 -3.90 5.93 -14.70
C SER A 42 -4.63 7.20 -14.28
N MET A 43 -3.90 8.20 -13.74
CA MET A 43 -4.47 9.49 -13.39
C MET A 43 -3.48 10.62 -13.64
N PHE A 44 -4.01 11.81 -13.91
CA PHE A 44 -3.27 13.05 -13.76
C PHE A 44 -3.49 13.57 -12.34
N VAL A 45 -2.43 13.61 -11.55
CA VAL A 45 -2.49 13.96 -10.12
C VAL A 45 -2.91 15.41 -9.94
N THR A 46 -3.90 15.64 -9.08
CA THR A 46 -4.42 16.99 -8.79
C THR A 46 -3.32 17.88 -8.21
N PRO A 47 -3.07 19.07 -8.81
CA PRO A 47 -2.08 20.02 -8.32
C PRO A 47 -2.37 20.53 -6.93
N GLN A 48 -1.33 20.87 -6.17
CA GLN A 48 -1.39 21.51 -4.85
C GLN A 48 -2.21 20.72 -3.82
N THR A 49 -2.09 19.39 -3.85
CA THR A 49 -2.77 18.46 -2.93
C THR A 49 -1.75 17.66 -2.12
N ASP A 50 -2.13 17.24 -0.90
CA ASP A 50 -1.28 16.41 -0.04
C ASP A 50 -2.12 15.61 0.98
N TYR A 51 -1.40 14.73 1.70
CA TYR A 51 -1.78 14.12 2.98
C TYR A 51 -0.69 14.41 3.99
N TRP A 52 -0.89 15.44 4.81
CA TRP A 52 0.04 15.85 5.85
C TRP A 52 -0.68 16.39 7.07
N ARG A 53 -0.11 16.18 8.25
CA ARG A 53 -0.72 16.66 9.48
C ARG A 53 0.32 17.18 10.47
N ILE A 54 0.32 18.47 10.68
CA ILE A 54 0.96 19.28 11.74
C ILE A 54 2.49 19.29 11.69
N SER A 55 3.17 18.11 11.83
CA SER A 55 4.63 18.02 12.06
C SER A 55 5.43 18.92 11.14
N HIS A 56 6.40 19.64 11.70
CA HIS A 56 7.32 20.57 11.05
C HIS A 56 6.66 21.80 10.43
N TYR A 57 5.58 21.62 9.64
CA TYR A 57 4.99 22.69 8.84
C TYR A 57 3.79 23.38 9.51
N GLY A 58 3.18 22.82 10.54
CA GLY A 58 2.07 23.38 11.29
C GLY A 58 0.69 23.32 10.61
N PHE A 59 0.59 22.84 9.36
CA PHE A 59 -0.68 22.73 8.64
C PHE A 59 -1.24 21.31 8.63
N THR A 60 -2.50 21.19 8.24
CA THR A 60 -3.17 19.92 7.95
C THR A 60 -3.79 19.99 6.57
N VAL A 61 -3.44 19.02 5.71
CA VAL A 61 -3.98 18.83 4.37
C VAL A 61 -4.43 17.39 4.20
N ASP A 62 -5.55 17.15 3.50
CA ASP A 62 -6.20 15.86 3.36
C ASP A 62 -7.03 15.82 2.06
N ASP A 63 -6.45 16.25 0.95
CA ASP A 63 -7.17 16.57 -0.29
C ASP A 63 -6.61 15.92 -1.56
N ALA A 64 -5.58 15.09 -1.43
CA ALA A 64 -5.01 14.39 -2.57
C ALA A 64 -5.88 13.22 -3.07
N PRO A 65 -5.80 12.82 -4.34
CA PRO A 65 -6.49 11.66 -4.88
C PRO A 65 -6.13 10.36 -4.17
N PHE A 66 -7.18 9.59 -3.80
CA PHE A 66 -7.04 8.27 -3.21
C PHE A 66 -8.13 7.32 -3.72
N TYR A 67 -7.76 6.29 -4.45
CA TYR A 67 -8.63 5.26 -4.98
C TYR A 67 -8.55 4.01 -4.13
N TYR A 68 -9.64 3.63 -3.43
CA TYR A 68 -9.58 2.66 -2.35
C TYR A 68 -10.74 1.66 -2.32
N GLY A 69 -10.49 0.50 -1.71
CA GLY A 69 -11.48 -0.41 -1.15
C GLY A 69 -11.36 -0.46 0.37
N THR A 70 -12.38 -1.01 1.06
CA THR A 70 -12.38 -1.16 2.52
C THR A 70 -12.13 -2.61 2.90
N TYR A 71 -11.17 -2.85 3.78
CA TYR A 71 -10.74 -4.19 4.20
C TYR A 71 -10.63 -4.29 5.73
N GLY A 72 -11.08 -5.41 6.27
CA GLY A 72 -10.93 -5.78 7.68
C GLY A 72 -9.93 -6.92 7.88
N GLY A 73 -9.53 -7.16 9.13
CA GLY A 73 -8.65 -8.27 9.50
C GLY A 73 -7.22 -8.12 9.00
N GLU A 74 -6.55 -9.25 8.81
CA GLU A 74 -5.17 -9.31 8.35
C GLU A 74 -5.10 -9.52 6.83
N PHE A 75 -4.21 -8.80 6.17
CA PHE A 75 -4.05 -8.88 4.72
C PHE A 75 -2.67 -8.41 4.25
N GLU A 76 -2.31 -8.83 3.05
CA GLU A 76 -1.24 -8.28 2.24
C GLU A 76 -1.86 -7.46 1.11
N VAL A 77 -1.35 -6.27 0.88
CA VAL A 77 -1.67 -5.45 -0.30
C VAL A 77 -0.40 -5.11 -1.04
N LYS A 78 -0.45 -5.12 -2.38
CA LYS A 78 0.67 -4.69 -3.22
C LYS A 78 0.21 -3.97 -4.48
N VAL A 79 1.08 -3.12 -5.00
CA VAL A 79 0.90 -2.40 -6.26
C VAL A 79 2.25 -2.12 -6.91
N LYS A 80 2.30 -2.11 -8.24
CA LYS A 80 3.40 -1.56 -9.02
C LYS A 80 3.07 -0.11 -9.39
N ILE A 81 3.99 0.80 -9.15
CA ILE A 81 3.82 2.23 -9.39
C ILE A 81 4.82 2.75 -10.42
N THR A 82 4.35 3.62 -11.31
CA THR A 82 5.16 4.36 -12.29
C THR A 82 4.70 5.80 -12.32
N GLY A 83 5.59 6.75 -12.03
CA GLY A 83 5.27 8.18 -11.95
C GLY A 83 6.23 9.04 -12.77
N ASN A 84 5.66 10.04 -13.46
CA ASN A 84 6.43 11.07 -14.18
C ASN A 84 6.58 12.31 -13.27
N TYR A 85 7.25 12.12 -12.13
CA TYR A 85 7.45 13.16 -11.11
C TYR A 85 8.19 14.38 -11.67
N LYS A 86 7.77 15.60 -11.30
CA LYS A 86 8.29 16.87 -11.85
C LYS A 86 8.66 17.88 -10.80
N ALA A 87 7.88 17.97 -9.75
CA ALA A 87 8.04 18.97 -8.69
C ALA A 87 8.41 18.34 -7.37
N ARG A 88 8.94 19.15 -6.47
CA ARG A 88 9.24 18.73 -5.11
C ARG A 88 7.97 18.19 -4.44
N PHE A 89 8.12 17.08 -3.72
CA PHE A 89 7.07 16.35 -3.02
C PHE A 89 6.02 15.68 -3.92
N ASP A 90 6.17 15.68 -5.24
CA ASP A 90 5.39 14.77 -6.08
C ASP A 90 5.55 13.35 -5.55
N GLN A 91 4.44 12.69 -5.23
CA GLN A 91 4.45 11.40 -4.54
C GLN A 91 3.31 10.50 -4.99
N MET A 92 3.54 9.18 -4.98
CA MET A 92 2.51 8.18 -5.22
C MET A 92 2.86 6.84 -4.57
N GLY A 93 1.85 6.04 -4.26
CA GLY A 93 2.04 4.73 -3.66
C GLY A 93 0.78 4.13 -3.09
N LEU A 94 0.95 3.31 -2.05
CA LEU A 94 -0.13 2.73 -1.26
C LEU A 94 -0.49 3.65 -0.09
N MET A 95 -1.77 3.65 0.27
CA MET A 95 -2.24 4.19 1.54
C MET A 95 -3.17 3.20 2.25
N LEU A 96 -2.95 3.04 3.56
CA LEU A 96 -3.85 2.38 4.51
C LEU A 96 -4.36 3.46 5.45
N ARG A 97 -5.68 3.72 5.43
CA ARG A 97 -6.27 4.86 6.12
C ARG A 97 -7.49 4.46 6.94
N ILE A 98 -7.51 4.81 8.21
CA ILE A 98 -8.69 4.75 9.07
C ILE A 98 -9.47 6.06 8.95
N ASP A 99 -8.77 7.17 9.18
CA ASP A 99 -9.30 8.53 9.14
C ASP A 99 -8.19 9.56 8.87
N GLN A 100 -8.51 10.85 8.98
CA GLN A 100 -7.56 11.95 8.78
C GLN A 100 -6.39 11.94 9.76
N GLN A 101 -6.54 11.31 10.93
CA GLN A 101 -5.52 11.30 11.98
C GLN A 101 -4.73 9.99 12.05
N ASN A 102 -5.19 8.95 11.33
CA ASN A 102 -4.65 7.60 11.42
C ASN A 102 -4.53 7.00 10.03
N TYR A 103 -3.34 7.12 9.43
CA TYR A 103 -3.01 6.53 8.14
C TYR A 103 -1.52 6.26 7.97
N ILE A 104 -1.21 5.37 7.07
CA ILE A 104 0.15 5.09 6.58
C ILE A 104 0.11 5.24 5.07
N LYS A 105 0.96 6.11 4.51
CA LYS A 105 1.21 6.20 3.06
C LYS A 105 2.65 5.81 2.76
N ALA A 106 2.88 5.06 1.69
CA ALA A 106 4.21 4.62 1.31
C ALA A 106 4.35 4.47 -0.20
N GLY A 107 5.50 4.87 -0.72
CA GLY A 107 5.76 4.81 -2.16
C GLY A 107 7.02 5.55 -2.56
N ILE A 108 6.96 6.22 -3.70
CA ILE A 108 8.00 7.15 -4.15
C ILE A 108 7.57 8.58 -3.83
N GLU A 109 8.52 9.37 -3.37
CA GLU A 109 8.42 10.81 -3.19
C GLU A 109 9.63 11.49 -3.85
N PHE A 110 9.36 12.49 -4.68
CA PHE A 110 10.39 13.22 -5.40
C PHE A 110 10.82 14.44 -4.59
N VAL A 111 12.02 14.42 -4.04
CA VAL A 111 12.55 15.48 -3.18
C VAL A 111 13.89 15.95 -3.74
N ASP A 112 14.01 17.26 -3.97
CA ASP A 112 15.23 17.94 -4.43
C ASP A 112 15.87 17.27 -5.66
N GLY A 113 15.03 16.91 -6.64
CA GLY A 113 15.47 16.27 -7.87
C GLY A 113 15.86 14.79 -7.74
N LYS A 114 15.52 14.13 -6.61
CA LYS A 114 15.84 12.74 -6.33
C LYS A 114 14.60 11.92 -6.01
N TYR A 115 14.61 10.67 -6.45
CA TYR A 115 13.60 9.68 -6.07
C TYR A 115 13.94 9.13 -4.69
N ASN A 116 12.97 9.13 -3.81
CA ASN A 116 13.09 8.56 -2.48
C ASN A 116 11.98 7.53 -2.26
N LEU A 117 12.32 6.38 -1.71
CA LEU A 117 11.34 5.52 -1.07
C LEU A 117 10.89 6.24 0.20
N SER A 118 9.61 6.52 0.30
CA SER A 118 9.04 7.32 1.39
C SER A 118 7.97 6.52 2.13
N THR A 119 7.93 6.68 3.44
CA THR A 119 6.83 6.24 4.29
C THR A 119 6.46 7.35 5.25
N VAL A 120 5.19 7.72 5.26
CA VAL A 120 4.61 8.63 6.26
C VAL A 120 3.64 7.85 7.12
N VAL A 121 3.88 7.85 8.43
CA VAL A 121 2.97 7.30 9.44
C VAL A 121 2.30 8.47 10.13
N THR A 122 0.99 8.57 10.05
CA THR A 122 0.23 9.60 10.75
C THR A 122 -0.55 8.96 11.89
N HIS A 123 -0.23 9.38 13.10
CA HIS A 123 -1.00 9.13 14.31
C HIS A 123 -1.13 10.46 15.06
N LYS A 124 -2.22 11.17 14.81
CA LYS A 124 -2.45 12.58 15.19
C LYS A 124 -1.51 13.57 14.49
N THR A 125 -0.24 13.25 14.35
CA THR A 125 0.79 14.00 13.63
C THR A 125 1.53 13.12 12.66
N SER A 126 2.02 13.68 11.56
CA SER A 126 2.77 12.93 10.53
C SER A 126 4.22 12.71 10.93
N ASP A 127 4.70 11.49 10.78
CA ASP A 127 6.09 11.04 10.95
C ASP A 127 6.62 10.53 9.59
N TRP A 128 7.64 11.17 9.06
CA TRP A 128 8.16 10.94 7.72
C TRP A 128 9.53 10.30 7.73
N SER A 129 9.70 9.26 6.92
CA SER A 129 10.99 8.60 6.69
C SER A 129 11.24 8.41 5.20
N VAL A 130 12.51 8.58 4.78
CA VAL A 130 12.93 8.46 3.39
C VAL A 130 14.20 7.66 3.25
N ILE A 131 14.30 6.92 2.15
CA ILE A 131 15.52 6.24 1.68
C ILE A 131 15.77 6.73 0.26
N LYS A 132 16.81 7.51 0.06
CA LYS A 132 17.21 8.03 -1.24
C LYS A 132 17.61 6.88 -2.17
N LEU A 133 17.06 6.87 -3.37
CA LEU A 133 17.52 5.98 -4.41
C LEU A 133 18.74 6.56 -5.13
N GLU A 134 19.76 5.76 -5.29
CA GLU A 134 20.99 6.17 -6.03
C GLU A 134 20.70 6.42 -7.51
N LYS A 135 19.75 5.69 -8.07
CA LYS A 135 19.30 5.84 -9.47
C LYS A 135 17.77 5.86 -9.54
N PRO A 136 17.21 6.64 -10.47
CA PRO A 136 15.78 6.55 -10.77
C PRO A 136 15.41 5.12 -11.17
N ALA A 137 14.34 4.61 -10.61
CA ALA A 137 13.75 3.34 -11.02
C ALA A 137 12.60 3.61 -12.00
N PRO A 138 12.47 2.87 -13.11
CA PRO A 138 11.37 3.04 -14.05
C PRO A 138 10.01 2.70 -13.42
N PHE A 139 10.00 1.83 -12.43
CA PHE A 139 8.85 1.47 -11.60
C PHE A 139 9.34 0.95 -10.24
N VAL A 140 8.43 0.92 -9.28
CA VAL A 140 8.67 0.31 -7.97
C VAL A 140 7.43 -0.48 -7.55
N TRP A 141 7.63 -1.64 -6.95
CA TRP A 141 6.59 -2.37 -6.25
C TRP A 141 6.57 -1.94 -4.79
N ILE A 142 5.38 -1.60 -4.31
CA ILE A 142 5.13 -1.32 -2.90
C ILE A 142 4.20 -2.39 -2.37
N LYS A 143 4.55 -2.93 -1.21
CA LYS A 143 3.77 -3.95 -0.51
C LYS A 143 3.59 -3.55 0.94
N ALA A 144 2.38 -3.74 1.47
CA ALA A 144 2.12 -3.61 2.89
C ALA A 144 1.45 -4.87 3.43
N VAL A 145 1.85 -5.30 4.62
CA VAL A 145 1.30 -6.45 5.32
C VAL A 145 0.74 -5.97 6.65
N ARG A 146 -0.59 -6.05 6.82
CA ARG A 146 -1.26 -5.75 8.08
C ARG A 146 -1.43 -7.01 8.90
N ARG A 147 -0.88 -7.03 10.12
CA ARG A 147 -1.08 -8.07 11.12
C ARG A 147 -1.30 -7.46 12.50
N LEU A 148 -2.39 -7.85 13.16
CA LEU A 148 -2.79 -7.28 14.45
C LEU A 148 -2.84 -5.74 14.34
N ASP A 149 -2.05 -5.05 15.17
CA ASP A 149 -1.93 -3.60 15.24
C ASP A 149 -0.68 -3.05 14.52
N ALA A 150 -0.08 -3.84 13.64
CA ALA A 150 1.12 -3.46 12.90
C ALA A 150 0.92 -3.54 11.39
N VAL A 151 1.58 -2.64 10.68
CA VAL A 151 1.73 -2.67 9.23
C VAL A 151 3.21 -2.65 8.88
N GLU A 152 3.67 -3.72 8.25
CA GLU A 152 4.99 -3.79 7.67
C GLU A 152 4.94 -3.32 6.22
N VAL A 153 5.80 -2.38 5.85
CA VAL A 153 5.88 -1.80 4.51
C VAL A 153 7.18 -2.24 3.84
N PHE A 154 7.06 -2.66 2.60
CA PHE A 154 8.18 -3.17 1.80
C PHE A 154 8.19 -2.55 0.41
N TYR A 155 9.36 -2.54 -0.23
CA TYR A 155 9.54 -2.25 -1.64
C TYR A 155 10.27 -3.37 -2.38
N SER A 156 10.10 -3.40 -3.69
CA SER A 156 10.84 -4.29 -4.59
C SER A 156 11.00 -3.65 -5.97
N PHE A 157 12.04 -4.04 -6.71
CA PHE A 157 12.23 -3.65 -8.11
C PHE A 157 11.89 -4.77 -9.10
N ASP A 158 11.51 -5.96 -8.63
CA ASP A 158 11.27 -7.14 -9.47
C ASP A 158 10.04 -7.99 -9.08
N ASP A 159 9.29 -7.57 -8.05
CA ASP A 159 8.17 -8.32 -7.42
C ASP A 159 8.58 -9.69 -6.81
N LYS A 160 9.84 -9.91 -6.57
CA LYS A 160 10.36 -11.17 -5.99
C LYS A 160 11.05 -10.93 -4.66
N GLU A 161 12.09 -10.10 -4.66
CA GLU A 161 12.83 -9.76 -3.47
C GLU A 161 12.28 -8.45 -2.89
N TYR A 162 11.82 -8.51 -1.64
CA TYR A 162 11.23 -7.40 -0.92
C TYR A 162 12.09 -6.99 0.25
N THR A 163 12.40 -5.69 0.33
CA THR A 163 13.11 -5.09 1.45
C THR A 163 12.15 -4.28 2.31
N MET A 164 12.21 -4.47 3.62
CA MET A 164 11.39 -3.70 4.57
C MET A 164 11.84 -2.24 4.62
N MET A 165 10.87 -1.33 4.53
CA MET A 165 11.05 0.12 4.70
C MET A 165 10.66 0.57 6.11
N ARG A 166 9.57 0.03 6.63
CA ARG A 166 8.98 0.46 7.91
C ARG A 166 8.16 -0.67 8.52
N ASN A 167 8.18 -0.75 9.86
CA ASN A 167 7.14 -1.36 10.66
C ASN A 167 6.47 -0.27 11.47
N ALA A 168 5.15 -0.14 11.39
CA ALA A 168 4.41 0.96 11.98
C ALA A 168 3.13 0.46 12.66
N TYR A 169 2.74 1.15 13.73
CA TYR A 169 1.45 0.93 14.38
C TYR A 169 0.29 1.44 13.50
N LEU A 170 -0.75 0.64 13.38
CA LEU A 170 -2.07 1.04 12.91
C LEU A 170 -3.12 0.25 13.68
N GLN A 171 -4.06 0.94 14.32
CA GLN A 171 -5.07 0.34 15.19
C GLN A 171 -5.69 -0.93 14.59
N ASP A 172 -5.74 -2.01 15.40
CA ASP A 172 -6.40 -3.27 15.06
C ASP A 172 -7.94 -3.17 15.15
N ASN A 173 -8.64 -4.25 14.81
CA ASN A 173 -10.11 -4.40 14.93
C ASN A 173 -10.95 -3.31 14.25
N THR A 174 -10.35 -2.53 13.36
CA THR A 174 -11.00 -1.47 12.60
C THR A 174 -10.80 -1.73 11.10
N PRO A 175 -11.86 -1.72 10.28
CA PRO A 175 -11.71 -1.73 8.84
C PRO A 175 -10.91 -0.51 8.38
N VAL A 176 -10.10 -0.69 7.34
CA VAL A 176 -9.28 0.36 6.77
C VAL A 176 -9.56 0.55 5.29
N MET A 177 -9.53 1.78 4.84
CA MET A 177 -9.44 2.11 3.42
C MET A 177 -8.04 1.75 2.94
N VAL A 178 -7.93 0.94 1.91
CA VAL A 178 -6.66 0.47 1.35
C VAL A 178 -6.67 0.72 -0.14
N GLY A 179 -5.67 1.40 -0.65
CA GLY A 179 -5.67 1.73 -2.06
C GLY A 179 -4.46 2.50 -2.55
N MET A 180 -4.63 3.12 -3.70
CA MET A 180 -3.64 3.85 -4.47
C MET A 180 -3.83 5.35 -4.27
N MET A 181 -2.78 6.03 -3.83
CA MET A 181 -2.79 7.48 -3.62
C MET A 181 -1.69 8.16 -4.43
N ALA A 182 -1.92 9.41 -4.81
CA ALA A 182 -0.89 10.29 -5.34
C ALA A 182 -1.15 11.74 -4.95
N ALA A 183 -0.08 12.54 -4.79
CA ALA A 183 -0.17 13.95 -4.42
C ALA A 183 0.92 14.76 -5.13
N SER A 184 0.65 16.04 -5.36
CA SER A 184 1.57 17.00 -5.96
C SER A 184 1.55 18.33 -5.20
N PRO A 185 2.16 18.40 -3.99
CA PRO A 185 2.04 19.54 -3.09
C PRO A 185 2.54 20.85 -3.68
N ASP A 186 3.75 20.86 -4.23
CA ASP A 186 4.40 22.05 -4.81
C ASP A 186 4.22 22.12 -6.34
N GLY A 187 3.64 21.08 -6.94
CA GLY A 187 3.63 20.90 -8.38
C GLY A 187 2.36 21.36 -9.08
N LYS A 188 2.37 21.20 -10.40
CA LYS A 188 1.22 21.40 -11.29
C LYS A 188 0.57 20.07 -11.68
N GLY A 189 0.82 19.00 -10.91
CA GLY A 189 0.41 17.65 -11.21
C GLY A 189 1.40 16.90 -12.12
N PHE A 190 1.23 15.58 -12.14
CA PHE A 190 2.04 14.66 -12.96
C PHE A 190 1.23 13.43 -13.35
N ASP A 191 1.71 12.66 -14.33
CA ASP A 191 1.08 11.41 -14.73
C ASP A 191 1.51 10.29 -13.81
N ALA A 192 0.55 9.62 -13.18
CA ALA A 192 0.72 8.49 -12.29
C ALA A 192 0.01 7.24 -12.84
N GLN A 193 0.69 6.10 -12.80
CA GLN A 193 0.14 4.80 -13.21
C GLN A 193 0.34 3.77 -12.11
N PHE A 194 -0.73 3.01 -11.85
CA PHE A 194 -0.79 1.92 -10.88
C PHE A 194 -1.21 0.64 -11.57
N GLU A 195 -0.40 -0.41 -11.44
CA GLU A 195 -0.61 -1.71 -12.06
C GLU A 195 -0.58 -2.81 -11.00
N HIS A 196 -1.20 -3.93 -11.30
CA HIS A 196 -1.15 -5.14 -10.46
C HIS A 196 -1.59 -4.93 -9.00
N PHE A 197 -2.47 -3.95 -8.75
CA PHE A 197 -3.05 -3.79 -7.42
C PHE A 197 -3.76 -5.06 -6.99
N SER A 198 -3.43 -5.56 -5.80
CA SER A 198 -4.05 -6.75 -5.25
C SER A 198 -4.09 -6.71 -3.73
N VAL A 199 -5.17 -7.26 -3.16
CA VAL A 199 -5.31 -7.47 -1.72
C VAL A 199 -5.56 -8.95 -1.49
N LYS A 200 -4.74 -9.57 -0.63
CA LYS A 200 -4.85 -10.96 -0.24
C LYS A 200 -5.11 -11.04 1.25
N HIS A 201 -6.24 -11.63 1.64
CA HIS A 201 -6.49 -11.91 3.06
C HIS A 201 -5.52 -12.94 3.61
N LEU A 202 -5.06 -12.72 4.82
CA LEU A 202 -4.16 -13.61 5.56
C LEU A 202 -4.93 -14.29 6.70
N PRO A 203 -4.49 -15.46 7.16
CA PRO A 203 -5.03 -16.06 8.37
C PRO A 203 -4.84 -15.15 9.59
N ASP A 204 -5.86 -15.09 10.45
CA ASP A 204 -5.80 -14.31 11.70
C ASP A 204 -4.73 -14.89 12.64
N ALA A 205 -3.68 -14.12 12.92
CA ALA A 205 -2.55 -14.57 13.73
C ALA A 205 -2.96 -14.87 15.18
N ARG A 206 -3.93 -14.15 15.75
CA ARG A 206 -4.43 -14.40 17.11
C ARG A 206 -5.17 -15.74 17.20
N ARG A 207 -6.00 -16.04 16.19
CA ARG A 207 -6.71 -17.31 16.11
C ARG A 207 -5.76 -18.49 15.93
N LEU A 208 -4.74 -18.35 15.07
CA LEU A 208 -3.72 -19.37 14.87
C LEU A 208 -2.98 -19.67 16.16
N LYS A 209 -2.54 -18.63 16.87
CA LYS A 209 -1.88 -18.77 18.16
C LYS A 209 -2.79 -19.45 19.18
N TRP A 210 -4.06 -19.05 19.26
CA TRP A 210 -5.02 -19.69 20.18
C TRP A 210 -5.19 -21.19 19.86
N LEU A 211 -5.26 -21.56 18.58
CA LEU A 211 -5.35 -22.95 18.14
C LEU A 211 -4.10 -23.74 18.50
N GLU A 212 -2.90 -23.15 18.33
CA GLU A 212 -1.63 -23.76 18.74
C GLU A 212 -1.56 -24.00 20.25
N ASP A 213 -1.92 -22.97 21.04
CA ASP A 213 -1.88 -23.03 22.51
C ASP A 213 -2.90 -24.02 23.11
N ASN A 214 -3.93 -24.43 22.34
CA ASN A 214 -5.01 -25.33 22.78
C ASN A 214 -5.12 -26.62 21.95
N ALA A 215 -4.10 -26.96 21.17
CA ALA A 215 -4.12 -28.14 20.28
C ALA A 215 -4.23 -29.49 21.00
N ASP A 216 -3.88 -29.53 22.31
CA ASP A 216 -3.86 -30.75 23.13
C ASP A 216 -5.09 -30.88 24.04
N GLN A 217 -6.14 -30.05 23.89
CA GLN A 217 -7.42 -30.13 24.57
C GLN A 217 -8.47 -30.84 23.72
#